data_83b25ce21845eab7b0e5c3c0f3635178
#
_entry.id   83b25ce21845eab7b0e5c3c0f3635178
#
_cell.length_a   1.000
_cell.length_b   1.000
_cell.length_c   1.000
_cell.angle_alpha   90.00
_cell.angle_beta   90.00
_cell.angle_gamma   90.00
#
_symmetry.space_group_name_H-M   'P 1'
#
loop_
_entity.id
_entity.type
_entity.pdbx_description
1 polymer ?
#
loop_
_entity_poly.entity_id
_entity_poly.type
_entity_poly.pdbx_seq_one_letter_code
_entity_poly.pdbx_strand_id
1 'polypeptide(L)'
;MEKPVVLITGALTGIGRATALAFAKDGARLVVSGRREAEGKALEGELRGLGAEAAFIQADVRRDDEVGNLVDETVAQFGRLDVAVNNAGTEGQGGPITDQTAESYAATFDTNVLGVLLSMKHEVRVMRGQGSGSIINISSTYGHEGAPGASVYVGSKHAVEGITKSVALETVKSGIRVNGVAPGPTDTGMLTRFTGTPENKAALVTTVPMERLGLSEEVANAIVFIASDEASFITGHVLNVDGGKSH
;
A
#
# COMPACT_ATOMS: atom_id res chain seq x y z
N MET A 1 -10.66 12.12 21.39
CA MET A 1 -11.08 11.65 20.04
C MET A 1 -11.05 10.14 20.04
N GLU A 2 -11.96 9.49 19.35
CA GLU A 2 -11.95 8.03 19.18
C GLU A 2 -10.74 7.62 18.34
N LYS A 3 -10.07 6.50 18.72
CA LYS A 3 -8.92 5.99 17.99
C LYS A 3 -9.33 5.52 16.60
N PRO A 4 -8.67 5.91 15.50
CA PRO A 4 -9.04 5.47 14.16
C PRO A 4 -8.83 3.97 13.99
N VAL A 5 -9.67 3.32 13.20
CA VAL A 5 -9.51 1.94 12.75
C VAL A 5 -8.81 1.94 11.41
N VAL A 6 -7.68 1.28 11.35
CA VAL A 6 -6.77 1.24 10.18
C VAL A 6 -6.62 -0.19 9.68
N LEU A 7 -6.95 -0.44 8.42
CA LEU A 7 -6.70 -1.70 7.72
C LEU A 7 -5.48 -1.55 6.81
N ILE A 8 -4.53 -2.49 6.89
CA ILE A 8 -3.31 -2.48 6.06
C ILE A 8 -3.14 -3.83 5.37
N THR A 9 -3.18 -3.86 4.05
CA THR A 9 -2.87 -5.06 3.27
C THR A 9 -1.37 -5.17 2.99
N GLY A 10 -0.85 -6.41 2.89
CA GLY A 10 0.59 -6.62 2.69
C GLY A 10 1.44 -6.11 3.86
N ALA A 11 0.89 -6.15 5.07
CA ALA A 11 1.48 -5.54 6.28
C ALA A 11 2.67 -6.32 6.87
N LEU A 12 2.99 -7.52 6.38
CA LEU A 12 3.90 -8.42 7.08
C LEU A 12 5.39 -8.05 6.95
N THR A 13 5.75 -7.21 5.98
CA THR A 13 7.15 -6.81 5.71
C THR A 13 7.24 -5.40 5.14
N GLY A 14 8.45 -4.84 5.12
CA GLY A 14 8.78 -3.57 4.44
C GLY A 14 7.88 -2.41 4.84
N ILE A 15 7.42 -1.65 3.84
CA ILE A 15 6.60 -0.44 4.03
C ILE A 15 5.32 -0.75 4.80
N GLY A 16 4.61 -1.83 4.47
CA GLY A 16 3.37 -2.18 5.16
C GLY A 16 3.57 -2.44 6.65
N ARG A 17 4.66 -3.14 7.02
CA ARG A 17 5.00 -3.37 8.44
C ARG A 17 5.39 -2.06 9.15
N ALA A 18 6.22 -1.24 8.53
CA ALA A 18 6.58 0.07 9.08
C ALA A 18 5.35 0.97 9.27
N THR A 19 4.39 0.92 8.32
CA THR A 19 3.11 1.63 8.41
C THR A 19 2.27 1.15 9.59
N ALA A 20 2.17 -0.17 9.81
CA ALA A 20 1.47 -0.72 10.96
C ALA A 20 2.08 -0.26 12.29
N LEU A 21 3.42 -0.25 12.38
CA LEU A 21 4.13 0.24 13.56
C LEU A 21 3.95 1.75 13.79
N ALA A 22 3.90 2.55 12.70
CA ALA A 22 3.67 3.99 12.80
C ALA A 22 2.26 4.29 13.34
N PHE A 23 1.23 3.68 12.77
CA PHE A 23 -0.15 3.85 13.26
C PHE A 23 -0.34 3.32 14.69
N ALA A 24 0.38 2.23 15.07
CA ALA A 24 0.34 1.74 16.46
C ALA A 24 0.87 2.78 17.46
N LYS A 25 1.97 3.46 17.12
CA LYS A 25 2.53 4.55 17.95
C LYS A 25 1.57 5.72 18.10
N ASP A 26 0.77 6.00 17.07
CA ASP A 26 -0.25 7.05 17.11
C ASP A 26 -1.56 6.58 17.78
N GLY A 27 -1.57 5.36 18.32
CA GLY A 27 -2.66 4.81 19.11
C GLY A 27 -3.85 4.29 18.31
N ALA A 28 -3.71 4.04 17.00
CA ALA A 28 -4.77 3.48 16.17
C ALA A 28 -5.14 2.04 16.58
N ARG A 29 -6.36 1.63 16.23
CA ARG A 29 -6.81 0.23 16.23
C ARG A 29 -6.49 -0.36 14.87
N LEU A 30 -5.86 -1.53 14.82
CA LEU A 30 -5.20 -2.03 13.61
C LEU A 30 -5.74 -3.39 13.16
N VAL A 31 -6.06 -3.49 11.88
CA VAL A 31 -6.15 -4.77 11.20
C VAL A 31 -4.99 -4.86 10.21
N VAL A 32 -4.16 -5.87 10.37
CA VAL A 32 -3.05 -6.16 9.47
C VAL A 32 -3.35 -7.44 8.69
N SER A 33 -3.10 -7.41 7.39
CA SER A 33 -3.43 -8.54 6.51
C SER A 33 -2.29 -8.93 5.59
N GLY A 34 -2.28 -10.21 5.24
CA GLY A 34 -1.35 -10.84 4.32
C GLY A 34 -1.62 -12.34 4.23
N ARG A 35 -0.88 -13.02 3.36
CA ARG A 35 -1.12 -14.44 3.06
C ARG A 35 -0.49 -15.43 4.06
N ARG A 36 0.49 -14.99 4.85
CA ARG A 36 1.29 -15.86 5.73
C ARG A 36 0.82 -15.73 7.17
N GLU A 37 0.15 -16.78 7.66
CA GLU A 37 -0.51 -16.75 8.95
C GLU A 37 0.46 -16.58 10.13
N ALA A 38 1.56 -17.33 10.13
CA ALA A 38 2.52 -17.29 11.23
C ALA A 38 3.14 -15.90 11.43
N GLU A 39 3.60 -15.27 10.34
CA GLU A 39 4.15 -13.90 10.37
C GLU A 39 3.07 -12.86 10.70
N GLY A 40 1.83 -13.10 10.28
CA GLY A 40 0.71 -12.24 10.61
C GLY A 40 0.41 -12.25 12.11
N LYS A 41 0.34 -13.43 12.71
CA LYS A 41 0.15 -13.59 14.17
C LYS A 41 1.32 -13.04 14.97
N ALA A 42 2.55 -13.18 14.46
CA ALA A 42 3.72 -12.56 15.09
C ALA A 42 3.63 -11.03 15.09
N LEU A 43 3.22 -10.41 13.96
CA LEU A 43 3.03 -8.96 13.90
C LEU A 43 1.88 -8.50 14.78
N GLU A 44 0.76 -9.22 14.83
CA GLU A 44 -0.35 -8.93 15.75
C GLU A 44 0.14 -8.90 17.20
N GLY A 45 0.93 -9.91 17.61
CA GLY A 45 1.52 -9.98 18.95
C GLY A 45 2.47 -8.80 19.26
N GLU A 46 3.30 -8.41 18.29
CA GLU A 46 4.19 -7.26 18.40
C GLU A 46 3.41 -5.95 18.58
N LEU A 47 2.40 -5.71 17.74
CA LEU A 47 1.57 -4.50 17.83
C LEU A 47 0.82 -4.41 19.16
N ARG A 48 0.29 -5.53 19.65
CA ARG A 48 -0.32 -5.62 20.99
C ARG A 48 0.68 -5.37 22.09
N GLY A 49 1.92 -5.86 21.94
CA GLY A 49 3.03 -5.60 22.88
C GLY A 49 3.40 -4.10 22.96
N LEU A 50 3.14 -3.32 21.93
CA LEU A 50 3.28 -1.87 21.89
C LEU A 50 2.04 -1.13 22.47
N GLY A 51 1.03 -1.84 22.93
CA GLY A 51 -0.19 -1.26 23.51
C GLY A 51 -1.30 -0.95 22.48
N ALA A 52 -1.15 -1.34 21.22
CA ALA A 52 -2.19 -1.16 20.22
C ALA A 52 -3.25 -2.28 20.33
N GLU A 53 -4.51 -1.92 20.02
CA GLU A 53 -5.55 -2.90 19.71
C GLU A 53 -5.32 -3.38 18.28
N ALA A 54 -4.92 -4.63 18.10
CA ALA A 54 -4.55 -5.15 16.79
C ALA A 54 -5.11 -6.54 16.53
N ALA A 55 -5.44 -6.83 15.29
CA ALA A 55 -5.81 -8.15 14.81
C ALA A 55 -5.11 -8.47 13.49
N PHE A 56 -4.77 -9.73 13.28
CA PHE A 56 -4.37 -10.24 11.98
C PHE A 56 -5.51 -11.02 11.36
N ILE A 57 -5.87 -10.67 10.11
CA ILE A 57 -6.84 -11.39 9.30
C ILE A 57 -6.12 -11.82 8.01
N GLN A 58 -6.09 -13.12 7.77
CA GLN A 58 -5.45 -13.66 6.57
C GLN A 58 -6.30 -13.36 5.34
N ALA A 59 -5.69 -12.82 4.28
CA ALA A 59 -6.35 -12.66 2.99
C ALA A 59 -5.34 -12.60 1.83
N ASP A 60 -5.76 -13.12 0.68
CA ASP A 60 -5.14 -12.87 -0.61
C ASP A 60 -5.94 -11.81 -1.36
N VAL A 61 -5.33 -10.65 -1.58
CA VAL A 61 -6.00 -9.50 -2.22
C VAL A 61 -6.50 -9.77 -3.65
N ARG A 62 -6.05 -10.86 -4.28
CA ARG A 62 -6.51 -11.29 -5.60
C ARG A 62 -7.90 -11.95 -5.59
N ARG A 63 -8.44 -12.21 -4.41
CA ARG A 63 -9.70 -12.94 -4.22
C ARG A 63 -10.76 -12.02 -3.62
N ASP A 64 -11.82 -11.78 -4.40
CA ASP A 64 -12.89 -10.85 -4.03
C ASP A 64 -13.60 -11.24 -2.72
N ASP A 65 -13.84 -12.54 -2.54
CA ASP A 65 -14.44 -13.12 -1.35
C ASP A 65 -13.57 -12.93 -0.09
N GLU A 66 -12.25 -13.15 -0.20
CA GLU A 66 -11.34 -12.97 0.92
C GLU A 66 -11.17 -11.48 1.29
N VAL A 67 -11.14 -10.58 0.29
CA VAL A 67 -11.09 -9.13 0.53
C VAL A 67 -12.40 -8.62 1.14
N GLY A 68 -13.55 -9.12 0.67
CA GLY A 68 -14.84 -8.83 1.26
C GLY A 68 -14.90 -9.20 2.74
N ASN A 69 -14.50 -10.43 3.05
CA ASN A 69 -14.44 -10.93 4.43
C ASN A 69 -13.48 -10.11 5.30
N LEU A 70 -12.30 -9.76 4.78
CA LEU A 70 -11.31 -8.94 5.49
C LEU A 70 -11.90 -7.60 5.95
N VAL A 71 -12.62 -6.92 5.06
CA VAL A 71 -13.25 -5.63 5.37
C VAL A 71 -14.42 -5.83 6.33
N ASP A 72 -15.26 -6.85 6.12
CA ASP A 72 -16.41 -7.13 6.96
C ASP A 72 -16.00 -7.54 8.39
N GLU A 73 -14.98 -8.37 8.55
CA GLU A 73 -14.41 -8.74 9.85
C GLU A 73 -13.75 -7.53 10.55
N THR A 74 -13.12 -6.63 9.80
CA THR A 74 -12.60 -5.36 10.36
C THR A 74 -13.71 -4.56 11.01
N VAL A 75 -14.83 -4.40 10.30
CA VAL A 75 -16.01 -3.67 10.83
C VAL A 75 -16.67 -4.42 11.96
N ALA A 76 -16.79 -5.74 11.87
CA ALA A 76 -17.37 -6.56 12.93
C ALA A 76 -16.57 -6.45 14.24
N GLN A 77 -15.23 -6.39 14.15
CA GLN A 77 -14.36 -6.33 15.32
C GLN A 77 -14.26 -4.93 15.93
N PHE A 78 -14.19 -3.87 15.11
CA PHE A 78 -13.90 -2.51 15.56
C PHE A 78 -15.04 -1.50 15.32
N GLY A 79 -16.14 -1.92 14.69
CA GLY A 79 -17.33 -1.11 14.46
C GLY A 79 -17.26 -0.17 13.26
N ARG A 80 -16.08 0.07 12.69
CA ARG A 80 -15.85 1.02 11.59
C ARG A 80 -14.56 0.73 10.83
N LEU A 81 -14.34 1.46 9.72
CA LEU A 81 -13.09 1.52 8.98
C LEU A 81 -12.79 2.98 8.62
N ASP A 82 -11.78 3.59 9.22
CA ASP A 82 -11.43 5.00 9.00
C ASP A 82 -10.36 5.18 7.94
N VAL A 83 -9.35 4.31 7.97
CA VAL A 83 -8.22 4.35 7.06
C VAL A 83 -7.98 2.98 6.45
N ALA A 84 -7.79 2.93 5.14
CA ALA A 84 -7.36 1.74 4.43
C ALA A 84 -6.04 2.02 3.69
N VAL A 85 -5.04 1.14 3.87
CA VAL A 85 -3.75 1.22 3.20
C VAL A 85 -3.57 -0.01 2.30
N ASN A 86 -3.74 0.19 1.00
CA ASN A 86 -3.59 -0.84 -0.02
C ASN A 86 -2.11 -0.94 -0.42
N ASN A 87 -1.35 -1.70 0.41
CA ASN A 87 0.10 -1.83 0.24
C ASN A 87 0.51 -3.18 -0.36
N ALA A 88 -0.36 -4.19 -0.36
CA ALA A 88 -0.04 -5.49 -0.96
C ALA A 88 0.40 -5.33 -2.43
N GLY A 89 1.57 -5.89 -2.78
CA GLY A 89 2.12 -5.76 -4.12
C GLY A 89 3.29 -6.71 -4.36
N THR A 90 3.67 -6.81 -5.62
CA THR A 90 4.84 -7.58 -6.08
C THR A 90 5.61 -6.78 -7.13
N GLU A 91 6.91 -7.00 -7.21
CA GLU A 91 7.81 -6.46 -8.24
C GLU A 91 7.59 -7.12 -9.61
N GLY A 92 6.90 -8.26 -9.65
CA GLY A 92 6.71 -9.04 -10.86
C GLY A 92 7.99 -9.70 -11.36
N GLN A 93 7.94 -10.17 -12.62
CA GLN A 93 9.09 -10.73 -13.31
C GLN A 93 9.83 -9.63 -14.07
N GLY A 94 11.09 -9.38 -13.72
CA GLY A 94 11.98 -8.50 -14.48
C GLY A 94 12.44 -9.14 -15.79
N GLY A 95 12.78 -8.32 -16.78
CA GLY A 95 13.29 -8.74 -18.07
C GLY A 95 12.75 -7.92 -19.24
N PRO A 96 13.33 -8.08 -20.45
CA PRO A 96 12.87 -7.36 -21.64
C PRO A 96 11.42 -7.73 -22.00
N ILE A 97 10.77 -6.86 -22.75
CA ILE A 97 9.35 -7.08 -23.17
C ILE A 97 9.16 -8.38 -23.95
N THR A 98 10.17 -8.83 -24.68
CA THR A 98 10.15 -10.09 -25.45
C THR A 98 10.03 -11.33 -24.56
N ASP A 99 10.41 -11.25 -23.30
CA ASP A 99 10.43 -12.37 -22.35
C ASP A 99 9.20 -12.36 -21.43
N GLN A 100 8.34 -11.33 -21.56
CA GLN A 100 7.11 -11.25 -20.77
C GLN A 100 6.04 -12.18 -21.36
N THR A 101 5.28 -12.82 -20.47
CA THR A 101 4.21 -13.75 -20.82
C THR A 101 2.89 -13.33 -20.22
N ALA A 102 1.78 -13.95 -20.67
CA ALA A 102 0.47 -13.74 -20.08
C ALA A 102 0.46 -14.10 -18.58
N GLU A 103 1.23 -15.12 -18.18
CA GLU A 103 1.34 -15.56 -16.79
C GLU A 103 2.11 -14.55 -15.94
N SER A 104 3.25 -13.99 -16.43
CA SER A 104 3.99 -12.95 -15.72
C SER A 104 3.17 -11.66 -15.57
N TYR A 105 2.40 -11.31 -16.61
CA TYR A 105 1.44 -10.22 -16.57
C TYR A 105 0.37 -10.47 -15.50
N ALA A 106 -0.34 -11.59 -15.56
CA ALA A 106 -1.41 -11.94 -14.62
C ALA A 106 -0.89 -11.94 -13.17
N ALA A 107 0.25 -12.59 -12.90
CA ALA A 107 0.82 -12.64 -11.55
C ALA A 107 1.07 -11.25 -10.95
N THR A 108 1.47 -10.27 -11.79
CA THR A 108 1.72 -8.90 -11.37
C THR A 108 0.43 -8.09 -11.27
N PHE A 109 -0.40 -8.10 -12.31
CA PHE A 109 -1.63 -7.30 -12.37
C PHE A 109 -2.69 -7.78 -11.39
N ASP A 110 -2.83 -9.09 -11.19
CA ASP A 110 -3.79 -9.63 -10.22
C ASP A 110 -3.46 -9.16 -8.79
N THR A 111 -2.17 -9.04 -8.47
CA THR A 111 -1.79 -8.55 -7.14
C THR A 111 -1.85 -7.03 -7.06
N ASN A 112 -1.19 -6.33 -8.00
CA ASN A 112 -0.96 -4.89 -7.89
C ASN A 112 -2.17 -4.05 -8.30
N VAL A 113 -2.98 -4.53 -9.25
CA VAL A 113 -4.09 -3.78 -9.84
C VAL A 113 -5.44 -4.33 -9.38
N LEU A 114 -5.71 -5.61 -9.65
CA LEU A 114 -6.97 -6.23 -9.23
C LEU A 114 -7.10 -6.20 -7.71
N GLY A 115 -6.02 -6.51 -6.98
CA GLY A 115 -6.02 -6.45 -5.52
C GLY A 115 -6.37 -5.07 -4.96
N VAL A 116 -5.84 -3.98 -5.54
CA VAL A 116 -6.20 -2.61 -5.15
C VAL A 116 -7.65 -2.29 -5.50
N LEU A 117 -8.11 -2.70 -6.69
CA LEU A 117 -9.49 -2.49 -7.13
C LEU A 117 -10.49 -3.19 -6.20
N LEU A 118 -10.25 -4.46 -5.88
CA LEU A 118 -11.11 -5.26 -4.99
C LEU A 118 -11.11 -4.69 -3.56
N SER A 119 -9.95 -4.27 -3.05
CA SER A 119 -9.84 -3.61 -1.75
C SER A 119 -10.70 -2.36 -1.71
N MET A 120 -10.50 -1.42 -2.65
CA MET A 120 -11.29 -0.19 -2.70
C MET A 120 -12.78 -0.45 -2.90
N LYS A 121 -13.19 -1.47 -3.65
CA LYS A 121 -14.60 -1.86 -3.83
C LYS A 121 -15.28 -2.09 -2.46
N HIS A 122 -14.66 -2.84 -1.59
CA HIS A 122 -15.22 -3.19 -0.28
C HIS A 122 -15.03 -2.06 0.76
N GLU A 123 -13.90 -1.36 0.73
CA GLU A 123 -13.59 -0.22 1.58
C GLU A 123 -14.56 0.94 1.34
N VAL A 124 -14.75 1.32 0.08
CA VAL A 124 -15.70 2.38 -0.32
C VAL A 124 -17.13 2.01 0.06
N ARG A 125 -17.53 0.74 -0.06
CA ARG A 125 -18.85 0.27 0.37
C ARG A 125 -19.12 0.58 1.84
N VAL A 126 -18.16 0.30 2.71
CA VAL A 126 -18.26 0.56 4.14
C VAL A 126 -18.18 2.06 4.44
N MET A 127 -17.16 2.74 3.92
CA MET A 127 -16.90 4.16 4.20
C MET A 127 -18.03 5.06 3.69
N ARG A 128 -18.73 4.72 2.60
CA ARG A 128 -19.93 5.43 2.15
C ARG A 128 -21.06 5.39 3.19
N GLY A 129 -21.26 4.24 3.82
CA GLY A 129 -22.24 4.09 4.91
C GLY A 129 -21.88 4.91 6.14
N GLN A 130 -20.60 5.18 6.38
CA GLN A 130 -20.08 6.00 7.48
C GLN A 130 -20.09 7.50 7.16
N GLY A 131 -20.09 7.90 5.88
CA GLY A 131 -19.96 9.28 5.44
C GLY A 131 -18.54 9.86 5.60
N SER A 132 -17.53 9.00 5.83
CA SER A 132 -16.12 9.41 5.99
C SER A 132 -15.17 8.25 5.72
N GLY A 133 -13.93 8.55 5.31
CA GLY A 133 -12.86 7.58 5.14
C GLY A 133 -11.64 8.15 4.43
N SER A 134 -10.50 7.47 4.58
CA SER A 134 -9.27 7.79 3.87
C SER A 134 -8.63 6.52 3.33
N ILE A 135 -8.45 6.43 2.00
CA ILE A 135 -7.84 5.28 1.31
C ILE A 135 -6.50 5.71 0.73
N ILE A 136 -5.47 4.95 1.00
CA ILE A 136 -4.11 5.18 0.51
C ILE A 136 -3.63 3.98 -0.30
N ASN A 137 -3.40 4.17 -1.60
CA ASN A 137 -2.87 3.15 -2.49
C ASN A 137 -1.37 3.31 -2.65
N ILE A 138 -0.60 2.23 -2.47
CA ILE A 138 0.85 2.30 -2.63
C ILE A 138 1.21 2.08 -4.10
N SER A 139 1.63 3.18 -4.75
CA SER A 139 2.18 3.21 -6.10
C SER A 139 3.71 2.97 -6.09
N SER A 140 4.42 3.69 -6.89
CA SER A 140 5.88 3.75 -7.03
C SER A 140 6.23 4.97 -7.89
N THR A 141 7.46 5.47 -7.87
CA THR A 141 7.92 6.40 -8.92
C THR A 141 7.72 5.81 -10.32
N TYR A 142 7.72 4.49 -10.45
CA TYR A 142 7.36 3.78 -11.68
C TYR A 142 5.86 3.79 -12.01
N GLY A 143 5.03 4.50 -11.25
CA GLY A 143 3.64 4.83 -11.59
C GLY A 143 3.52 6.00 -12.57
N HIS A 144 4.60 6.77 -12.78
CA HIS A 144 4.67 7.92 -13.70
C HIS A 144 6.02 8.01 -14.45
N GLU A 145 6.92 7.04 -14.24
CA GLU A 145 8.17 6.89 -14.98
C GLU A 145 8.23 5.55 -15.70
N GLY A 146 9.04 5.46 -16.75
CA GLY A 146 9.40 4.19 -17.39
C GLY A 146 10.66 3.57 -16.78
N ALA A 147 10.79 2.23 -16.86
CA ALA A 147 11.99 1.52 -16.44
C ALA A 147 12.29 0.36 -17.40
N PRO A 148 13.48 0.31 -18.00
CA PRO A 148 13.88 -0.84 -18.82
C PRO A 148 13.82 -2.14 -18.00
N GLY A 149 13.27 -3.20 -18.60
CA GLY A 149 13.15 -4.50 -17.96
C GLY A 149 12.07 -4.61 -16.88
N ALA A 150 11.20 -3.59 -16.70
CA ALA A 150 10.14 -3.60 -15.70
C ALA A 150 8.76 -3.23 -16.28
N SER A 151 8.53 -3.45 -17.57
CA SER A 151 7.36 -2.96 -18.30
C SER A 151 6.02 -3.36 -17.66
N VAL A 152 5.88 -4.60 -17.19
CA VAL A 152 4.65 -5.08 -16.55
C VAL A 152 4.45 -4.41 -15.19
N TYR A 153 5.49 -4.30 -14.37
CA TYR A 153 5.43 -3.59 -13.09
C TYR A 153 5.09 -2.11 -13.28
N VAL A 154 5.78 -1.42 -14.18
CA VAL A 154 5.53 -0.02 -14.56
C VAL A 154 4.06 0.15 -14.96
N GLY A 155 3.57 -0.67 -15.89
CA GLY A 155 2.16 -0.63 -16.32
C GLY A 155 1.19 -0.82 -15.15
N SER A 156 1.50 -1.75 -14.23
CA SER A 156 0.65 -1.99 -13.05
C SER A 156 0.57 -0.78 -12.12
N LYS A 157 1.68 -0.06 -11.92
CA LYS A 157 1.71 1.12 -11.04
C LYS A 157 1.06 2.35 -11.69
N HIS A 158 1.19 2.52 -13.01
CA HIS A 158 0.40 3.52 -13.75
C HIS A 158 -1.11 3.26 -13.62
N ALA A 159 -1.53 1.99 -13.70
CA ALA A 159 -2.94 1.63 -13.50
C ALA A 159 -3.43 1.98 -12.10
N VAL A 160 -2.64 1.72 -11.05
CA VAL A 160 -2.98 2.09 -9.67
C VAL A 160 -3.19 3.60 -9.52
N GLU A 161 -2.32 4.43 -10.11
CA GLU A 161 -2.48 5.89 -10.06
C GLU A 161 -3.73 6.36 -10.81
N GLY A 162 -4.01 5.78 -11.98
CA GLY A 162 -5.21 6.09 -12.75
C GLY A 162 -6.50 5.74 -11.99
N ILE A 163 -6.56 4.54 -11.39
CA ILE A 163 -7.69 4.08 -10.59
C ILE A 163 -7.86 4.96 -9.34
N THR A 164 -6.76 5.31 -8.66
CA THR A 164 -6.76 6.20 -7.49
C THR A 164 -7.45 7.53 -7.80
N LYS A 165 -7.07 8.17 -8.91
CA LYS A 165 -7.65 9.46 -9.35
C LYS A 165 -9.15 9.32 -9.68
N SER A 166 -9.55 8.26 -10.35
CA SER A 166 -10.94 8.00 -10.72
C SER A 166 -11.82 7.79 -9.50
N VAL A 167 -11.40 6.91 -8.57
CA VAL A 167 -12.18 6.61 -7.35
C VAL A 167 -12.24 7.81 -6.41
N ALA A 168 -11.19 8.66 -6.36
CA ALA A 168 -11.23 9.91 -5.62
C ALA A 168 -12.39 10.81 -6.09
N LEU A 169 -12.56 10.97 -7.41
CA LEU A 169 -13.64 11.77 -7.98
C LEU A 169 -15.04 11.16 -7.72
N GLU A 170 -15.13 9.82 -7.72
CA GLU A 170 -16.39 9.11 -7.45
C GLU A 170 -16.84 9.20 -5.99
N THR A 171 -15.91 9.41 -5.06
CA THR A 171 -16.17 9.23 -3.61
C THR A 171 -16.10 10.51 -2.80
N VAL A 172 -15.53 11.60 -3.33
CA VAL A 172 -15.34 12.86 -2.60
C VAL A 172 -16.62 13.43 -1.99
N LYS A 173 -17.76 13.32 -2.70
CA LYS A 173 -19.07 13.78 -2.18
C LYS A 173 -19.63 12.92 -1.04
N SER A 174 -19.05 11.74 -0.83
CA SER A 174 -19.38 10.84 0.28
C SER A 174 -18.44 11.03 1.49
N GLY A 175 -17.60 12.06 1.49
CA GLY A 175 -16.66 12.33 2.58
C GLY A 175 -15.45 11.39 2.58
N ILE A 176 -15.16 10.71 1.47
CA ILE A 176 -14.04 9.75 1.35
C ILE A 176 -12.95 10.40 0.52
N ARG A 177 -11.72 10.41 1.05
CA ARG A 177 -10.51 10.79 0.31
C ARG A 177 -9.80 9.56 -0.19
N VAL A 178 -9.28 9.60 -1.41
CA VAL A 178 -8.48 8.51 -2.00
C VAL A 178 -7.22 9.10 -2.58
N ASN A 179 -6.07 8.68 -2.08
CA ASN A 179 -4.77 9.19 -2.50
C ASN A 179 -3.79 8.04 -2.78
N GLY A 180 -2.71 8.35 -3.44
CA GLY A 180 -1.57 7.46 -3.63
C GLY A 180 -0.34 7.94 -2.86
N VAL A 181 0.54 7.01 -2.52
CA VAL A 181 1.93 7.29 -2.15
C VAL A 181 2.81 6.55 -3.14
N ALA A 182 3.79 7.25 -3.72
CA ALA A 182 4.74 6.72 -4.70
C ALA A 182 6.16 6.70 -4.10
N PRO A 183 6.56 5.58 -3.49
CA PRO A 183 7.93 5.44 -3.00
C PRO A 183 8.94 5.39 -4.14
N GLY A 184 10.09 6.03 -3.92
CA GLY A 184 11.31 5.76 -4.66
C GLY A 184 12.01 4.47 -4.19
N PRO A 185 13.28 4.29 -4.55
CA PRO A 185 14.06 3.16 -4.10
C PRO A 185 14.14 3.12 -2.56
N THR A 186 13.42 2.20 -1.95
CA THR A 186 13.30 2.05 -0.49
C THR A 186 13.93 0.74 -0.06
N ASP A 187 14.74 0.72 1.01
CA ASP A 187 15.44 -0.46 1.49
C ASP A 187 14.46 -1.49 2.08
N THR A 188 14.09 -2.45 1.23
CA THR A 188 13.12 -3.51 1.53
C THR A 188 13.54 -4.82 0.88
N GLY A 189 12.98 -5.93 1.35
CA GLY A 189 13.16 -7.23 0.69
C GLY A 189 12.66 -7.24 -0.76
N MET A 190 11.65 -6.44 -1.11
CA MET A 190 11.18 -6.28 -2.49
C MET A 190 12.26 -5.64 -3.36
N LEU A 191 12.91 -4.57 -2.90
CA LEU A 191 13.99 -3.92 -3.64
C LEU A 191 15.17 -4.88 -3.86
N THR A 192 15.52 -5.66 -2.85
CA THR A 192 16.60 -6.66 -2.96
C THR A 192 16.29 -7.71 -4.05
N ARG A 193 15.04 -8.19 -4.14
CA ARG A 193 14.63 -9.11 -5.22
C ARG A 193 14.58 -8.43 -6.58
N PHE A 194 14.08 -7.19 -6.63
CA PHE A 194 13.99 -6.39 -7.86
C PHE A 194 15.37 -6.12 -8.48
N THR A 195 16.35 -5.77 -7.66
CA THR A 195 17.71 -5.47 -8.13
C THR A 195 18.54 -6.73 -8.41
N GLY A 196 18.24 -7.83 -7.74
CA GLY A 196 18.88 -9.12 -7.90
C GLY A 196 20.29 -9.20 -7.34
N THR A 197 21.09 -8.12 -7.43
CA THR A 197 22.49 -8.10 -6.96
C THR A 197 22.79 -6.85 -6.11
N PRO A 198 23.80 -6.91 -5.22
CA PRO A 198 24.26 -5.74 -4.47
C PRO A 198 24.74 -4.59 -5.37
N GLU A 199 25.40 -4.91 -6.49
CA GLU A 199 25.93 -3.94 -7.46
C GLU A 199 24.76 -3.16 -8.11
N ASN A 200 23.71 -3.84 -8.55
CA ASN A 200 22.52 -3.20 -9.10
C ASN A 200 21.81 -2.33 -8.05
N LYS A 201 21.76 -2.80 -6.79
CA LYS A 201 21.20 -2.02 -5.67
C LYS A 201 22.04 -0.76 -5.43
N ALA A 202 23.36 -0.85 -5.46
CA ALA A 202 24.25 0.31 -5.33
C ALA A 202 24.12 1.27 -6.51
N ALA A 203 24.02 0.77 -7.74
CA ALA A 203 23.80 1.59 -8.93
C ALA A 203 22.47 2.33 -8.86
N LEU A 204 21.42 1.75 -8.27
CA LEU A 204 20.13 2.42 -8.10
C LEU A 204 20.23 3.62 -7.15
N VAL A 205 21.09 3.57 -6.13
CA VAL A 205 21.34 4.70 -5.21
C VAL A 205 21.80 5.95 -5.97
N THR A 206 22.65 5.79 -7.00
CA THR A 206 23.15 6.92 -7.78
C THR A 206 22.07 7.66 -8.58
N THR A 207 20.90 7.05 -8.74
CA THR A 207 19.74 7.68 -9.41
C THR A 207 18.89 8.51 -8.47
N VAL A 208 19.17 8.49 -7.17
CA VAL A 208 18.43 9.24 -6.15
C VAL A 208 19.22 10.51 -5.80
N PRO A 209 18.69 11.72 -5.99
CA PRO A 209 19.41 12.96 -5.66
C PRO A 209 19.85 13.07 -4.20
N MET A 210 19.14 12.46 -3.26
CA MET A 210 19.57 12.36 -1.85
C MET A 210 20.70 11.35 -1.61
N GLU A 211 21.21 10.67 -2.64
CA GLU A 211 22.35 9.75 -2.62
C GLU A 211 22.21 8.59 -1.60
N ARG A 212 20.97 8.17 -1.32
CA ARG A 212 20.67 7.03 -0.44
C ARG A 212 19.34 6.39 -0.80
N LEU A 213 19.14 5.18 -0.31
CA LEU A 213 17.81 4.57 -0.30
C LEU A 213 16.92 5.23 0.75
N GLY A 214 15.64 5.28 0.48
CA GLY A 214 14.64 5.60 1.49
C GLY A 214 14.51 4.49 2.53
N LEU A 215 14.04 4.84 3.73
CA LEU A 215 13.69 3.89 4.77
C LEU A 215 12.18 3.61 4.70
N SER A 216 11.78 2.40 5.09
CA SER A 216 10.34 2.05 5.17
C SER A 216 9.56 2.98 6.11
N GLU A 217 10.20 3.47 7.15
CA GLU A 217 9.65 4.41 8.13
C GLU A 217 9.39 5.79 7.53
N GLU A 218 10.22 6.26 6.59
CA GLU A 218 10.02 7.55 5.91
C GLU A 218 8.77 7.50 5.03
N VAL A 219 8.56 6.37 4.34
CA VAL A 219 7.34 6.15 3.56
C VAL A 219 6.13 6.00 4.46
N ALA A 220 6.25 5.27 5.58
CA ALA A 220 5.19 5.10 6.56
C ALA A 220 4.72 6.43 7.15
N ASN A 221 5.64 7.35 7.48
CA ASN A 221 5.30 8.68 7.97
C ASN A 221 4.49 9.49 6.96
N ALA A 222 4.83 9.40 5.67
CA ALA A 222 4.06 10.06 4.61
C ALA A 222 2.66 9.44 4.45
N ILE A 223 2.53 8.11 4.61
CA ILE A 223 1.23 7.41 4.60
C ILE A 223 0.37 7.89 5.78
N VAL A 224 0.92 7.96 6.99
CA VAL A 224 0.21 8.47 8.17
C VAL A 224 -0.25 9.90 7.96
N PHE A 225 0.60 10.78 7.45
CA PHE A 225 0.24 12.17 7.14
C PHE A 225 -0.92 12.26 6.14
N ILE A 226 -0.80 11.59 4.97
CA ILE A 226 -1.84 11.69 3.94
C ILE A 226 -3.17 11.04 4.36
N ALA A 227 -3.13 10.09 5.31
CA ALA A 227 -4.30 9.48 5.90
C ALA A 227 -5.02 10.38 6.91
N SER A 228 -4.30 11.28 7.58
CA SER A 228 -4.78 12.09 8.69
C SER A 228 -5.70 13.25 8.25
N ASP A 229 -6.33 13.91 9.24
CA ASP A 229 -7.15 15.11 9.04
C ASP A 229 -6.32 16.33 8.61
N GLU A 230 -5.00 16.33 8.84
CA GLU A 230 -4.09 17.36 8.35
C GLU A 230 -4.05 17.41 6.81
N ALA A 231 -4.36 16.29 6.15
CA ALA A 231 -4.51 16.16 4.71
C ALA A 231 -5.97 16.27 4.23
N SER A 232 -6.86 16.88 5.00
CA SER A 232 -8.32 16.90 4.74
C SER A 232 -8.73 17.50 3.39
N PHE A 233 -7.91 18.36 2.78
CA PHE A 233 -8.16 18.95 1.46
C PHE A 233 -7.37 18.28 0.33
N ILE A 234 -6.76 17.10 0.59
CA ILE A 234 -5.97 16.34 -0.40
C ILE A 234 -6.75 15.09 -0.78
N THR A 235 -7.16 14.98 -2.05
CA THR A 235 -7.75 13.77 -2.64
C THR A 235 -7.40 13.68 -4.13
N GLY A 236 -7.24 12.47 -4.66
CA GLY A 236 -6.82 12.22 -6.04
C GLY A 236 -5.32 12.52 -6.30
N HIS A 237 -4.56 12.80 -5.25
CA HIS A 237 -3.13 13.09 -5.35
C HIS A 237 -2.28 11.83 -5.20
N VAL A 238 -1.10 11.82 -5.84
CA VAL A 238 -0.06 10.81 -5.62
C VAL A 238 1.17 11.53 -5.07
N LEU A 239 1.48 11.27 -3.81
CA LEU A 239 2.59 11.88 -3.10
C LEU A 239 3.88 11.10 -3.33
N ASN A 240 4.88 11.73 -3.96
CA ASN A 240 6.20 11.15 -4.13
C ASN A 240 6.99 11.16 -2.81
N VAL A 241 7.57 10.00 -2.46
CA VAL A 241 8.47 9.84 -1.31
C VAL A 241 9.72 9.12 -1.82
N ASP A 242 10.60 9.84 -2.51
CA ASP A 242 11.54 9.25 -3.45
C ASP A 242 12.96 9.88 -3.41
N GLY A 243 13.20 10.82 -2.50
CA GLY A 243 14.49 11.51 -2.40
C GLY A 243 14.82 12.39 -3.63
N GLY A 244 13.80 12.84 -4.37
CA GLY A 244 13.92 13.69 -5.54
C GLY A 244 14.09 12.92 -6.87
N LYS A 245 13.92 11.60 -6.87
CA LYS A 245 14.19 10.75 -8.04
C LYS A 245 13.32 11.07 -9.26
N SER A 246 12.07 11.47 -9.05
CA SER A 246 11.08 11.73 -10.12
C SER A 246 10.91 13.21 -10.49
N HIS A 247 11.96 14.01 -10.28
CA HIS A 247 11.96 15.46 -10.59
C HIS A 247 13.08 15.86 -11.53
#